data_9f7353201755e96ca888ef489be9bfdb
#
_entry.id   9f7353201755e96ca888ef489be9bfdb
#
_cell.length_a   1.000
_cell.length_b   1.000
_cell.length_c   1.000
_cell.angle_alpha   90.00
_cell.angle_beta   90.00
_cell.angle_gamma   90.00
#
_symmetry.space_group_name_H-M   'P 1'
#
loop_
_entity.id
_entity.type
_entity.pdbx_description
1 polymer ?
#
loop_
_entity_poly.entity_id
_entity_poly.type
_entity_poly.pdbx_seq_one_letter_code
_entity_poly.pdbx_strand_id
1 'polypeptide(L)'
;MKTPLEAIVRSEGEVRLGWAGSTTLMDYLNFEDALSPIMTAMVGGLPVRRVPAKSQSVRMAAIGAIGHTFEGGQVHVWGTGCSPWKNPSAPADQRIAFAPAGHGSIVLHATSGPVAERLMANGDARPGLYGDPAWLLPRFYRPRIRKKWKLGVILHLSELADRSYEAHPLPAFARYRVPDEFKDDVHLITTVTPLGVPALKAKLDEILACERIVSMSMHGLVVAEAYGIPCLYFPPLPEPRGLGRLALDPDGPADLRIIDLYLGLGRRHVPAYFQDRGQPTDWQELMDAVDRTWEPAEFDAERLIDAFPFTPSPLKAPSGKSIWEHPVIKGLVLQHDVALLRQQDRDADGGRPIVVNQTDARALEPEAKGARVPGPAPSTVTKVVGYPKAPASGLTPGLSTLLRMNADRISIPLSWAATTRETPHANLGDTLSALIVAGMAGVTVRRAGFDQPIERMVAVGTIGHNQRNGVLHFWGTGVDAERNPVDPLVRGYVRPADTEFNVHALRGPNSARTLRAAGIDVPDIFGDPVWMLPRFWPMKEVEKTHDLGVIL
;
A
#
# COMPACT_ATOMS: atom_id res chain seq x y z
N MET A 1 7.30 -12.70 34.50
CA MET A 1 5.93 -13.11 34.11
C MET A 1 5.89 -13.25 32.61
N LYS A 2 5.28 -14.33 32.07
CA LYS A 2 5.13 -14.52 30.63
C LYS A 2 4.18 -13.46 30.08
N THR A 3 4.53 -12.86 28.95
CA THR A 3 3.66 -11.88 28.30
C THR A 3 2.40 -12.55 27.73
N PRO A 4 1.28 -11.83 27.55
CA PRO A 4 0.10 -12.37 26.87
C PRO A 4 0.43 -12.95 25.49
N LEU A 5 1.33 -12.32 24.75
CA LEU A 5 1.80 -12.81 23.45
C LEU A 5 2.50 -14.18 23.59
N GLU A 6 3.37 -14.36 24.56
CA GLU A 6 4.07 -15.64 24.79
C GLU A 6 3.10 -16.78 25.10
N ALA A 7 2.04 -16.49 25.86
CA ALA A 7 1.01 -17.48 26.15
C ALA A 7 0.26 -17.93 24.87
N ILE A 8 -0.08 -16.96 23.99
CA ILE A 8 -0.74 -17.23 22.71
C ILE A 8 0.18 -18.04 21.78
N VAL A 9 1.43 -17.62 21.63
CA VAL A 9 2.41 -18.32 20.79
C VAL A 9 2.59 -19.77 21.22
N ARG A 10 2.63 -20.04 22.54
CA ARG A 10 2.73 -21.41 23.08
C ARG A 10 1.47 -22.25 22.82
N SER A 11 0.29 -21.64 22.85
CA SER A 11 -0.97 -22.36 22.63
C SER A 11 -1.26 -22.63 21.17
N GLU A 12 -0.90 -21.71 20.28
CA GLU A 12 -1.20 -21.79 18.84
C GLU A 12 -0.06 -22.41 18.03
N GLY A 13 1.18 -22.39 18.53
CA GLY A 13 2.37 -22.85 17.80
C GLY A 13 2.75 -21.96 16.62
N GLU A 14 2.22 -20.73 16.56
CA GLU A 14 2.50 -19.74 15.52
C GLU A 14 2.55 -18.32 16.09
N VAL A 15 3.15 -17.39 15.34
CA VAL A 15 3.26 -15.98 15.73
C VAL A 15 2.21 -15.15 14.98
N ARG A 16 1.34 -14.47 15.74
CA ARG A 16 0.42 -13.48 15.18
C ARG A 16 1.18 -12.20 14.84
N LEU A 17 1.27 -11.84 13.55
CA LEU A 17 2.04 -10.69 13.06
C LEU A 17 1.18 -9.75 12.23
N GLY A 18 1.16 -8.47 12.61
CA GLY A 18 0.68 -7.38 11.76
C GLY A 18 1.82 -6.85 10.88
N TRP A 19 1.64 -6.85 9.57
CA TRP A 19 2.64 -6.36 8.61
C TRP A 19 1.99 -5.92 7.30
N ALA A 20 2.71 -5.08 6.53
CA ALA A 20 2.25 -4.57 5.23
C ALA A 20 2.46 -5.65 4.16
N GLY A 21 1.60 -6.67 4.15
CA GLY A 21 1.69 -7.79 3.23
C GLY A 21 0.88 -7.60 1.96
N SER A 22 1.21 -8.37 0.93
CA SER A 22 0.45 -8.43 -0.30
C SER A 22 -0.97 -8.93 -0.06
N THR A 23 -1.88 -8.51 -0.91
CA THR A 23 -3.27 -8.93 -0.92
C THR A 23 -3.62 -9.61 -2.23
N THR A 24 -4.75 -10.29 -2.31
CA THR A 24 -5.24 -10.89 -3.57
C THR A 24 -5.45 -9.87 -4.69
N LEU A 25 -5.43 -8.57 -4.36
CA LEU A 25 -5.47 -7.47 -5.33
C LEU A 25 -4.09 -7.01 -5.81
N MET A 26 -3.03 -7.57 -5.22
CA MET A 26 -1.63 -7.25 -5.55
C MET A 26 -0.93 -8.55 -5.94
N ASP A 27 -0.38 -8.59 -7.12
CA ASP A 27 0.36 -9.74 -7.67
C ASP A 27 1.88 -9.67 -7.41
N TYR A 28 2.30 -8.74 -6.53
CA TYR A 28 3.68 -8.53 -6.14
C TYR A 28 3.84 -8.36 -4.63
N LEU A 29 5.07 -8.51 -4.15
CA LEU A 29 5.52 -8.12 -2.81
C LEU A 29 6.34 -6.83 -2.88
N ASN A 30 6.27 -6.01 -1.84
CA ASN A 30 7.38 -5.11 -1.54
C ASN A 30 8.42 -5.90 -0.73
N PHE A 31 9.63 -6.01 -1.26
CA PHE A 31 10.74 -6.76 -0.62
C PHE A 31 10.92 -6.37 0.85
N GLU A 32 10.90 -5.08 1.12
CA GLU A 32 11.13 -4.51 2.44
C GLU A 32 10.09 -4.99 3.46
N ASP A 33 8.81 -4.87 3.12
CA ASP A 33 7.72 -5.28 3.99
C ASP A 33 7.68 -6.80 4.19
N ALA A 34 8.04 -7.55 3.16
CA ALA A 34 8.06 -9.01 3.18
C ALA A 34 9.18 -9.60 4.07
N LEU A 35 10.19 -8.82 4.42
CA LEU A 35 11.20 -9.20 5.42
C LEU A 35 10.59 -9.33 6.82
N SER A 36 9.46 -8.69 7.11
CA SER A 36 8.82 -8.73 8.43
C SER A 36 8.45 -10.15 8.87
N PRO A 37 7.64 -10.93 8.14
CA PRO A 37 7.36 -12.33 8.48
C PRO A 37 8.60 -13.24 8.39
N ILE A 38 9.52 -12.96 7.46
CA ILE A 38 10.77 -13.73 7.32
C ILE A 38 11.61 -13.63 8.60
N MET A 39 11.91 -12.41 9.05
CA MET A 39 12.75 -12.21 10.24
C MET A 39 12.05 -12.68 11.52
N THR A 40 10.74 -12.44 11.63
CA THR A 40 9.95 -12.95 12.75
C THR A 40 10.02 -14.48 12.86
N ALA A 41 9.89 -15.18 11.72
CA ALA A 41 10.01 -16.65 11.69
C ALA A 41 11.44 -17.12 11.96
N MET A 42 12.45 -16.45 11.40
CA MET A 42 13.86 -16.82 11.59
C MET A 42 14.29 -16.71 13.05
N VAL A 43 13.88 -15.66 13.77
CA VAL A 43 14.24 -15.44 15.18
C VAL A 43 13.32 -16.22 16.12
N GLY A 44 12.01 -16.21 15.86
CA GLY A 44 11.02 -16.89 16.70
C GLY A 44 11.00 -18.40 16.56
N GLY A 45 11.50 -18.95 15.44
CA GLY A 45 11.53 -20.39 15.18
C GLY A 45 10.17 -21.01 14.83
N LEU A 46 9.14 -20.20 14.56
CA LEU A 46 7.75 -20.63 14.42
C LEU A 46 7.13 -20.08 13.13
N PRO A 47 6.09 -20.75 12.59
CA PRO A 47 5.26 -20.19 11.55
C PRO A 47 4.68 -18.83 11.95
N VAL A 48 4.40 -18.00 10.95
CA VAL A 48 3.83 -16.67 11.13
C VAL A 48 2.46 -16.61 10.48
N ARG A 49 1.45 -16.19 11.24
CA ARG A 49 0.11 -15.89 10.75
C ARG A 49 -0.11 -14.39 10.71
N ARG A 50 -0.53 -13.88 9.56
CA ARG A 50 -0.87 -12.46 9.41
C ARG A 50 -2.14 -12.12 10.18
N VAL A 51 -2.11 -10.97 10.86
CA VAL A 51 -3.26 -10.36 11.54
C VAL A 51 -3.47 -8.95 11.00
N PRO A 52 -4.71 -8.47 10.82
CA PRO A 52 -4.96 -7.09 10.41
C PRO A 52 -4.33 -6.08 11.37
N ALA A 53 -3.94 -4.92 10.85
CA ALA A 53 -3.48 -3.82 11.69
C ALA A 53 -4.57 -3.33 12.65
N LYS A 54 -5.83 -3.33 12.20
CA LYS A 54 -7.01 -3.06 13.03
C LYS A 54 -7.60 -4.39 13.53
N SER A 55 -7.33 -4.73 14.79
CA SER A 55 -7.71 -6.01 15.41
C SER A 55 -7.77 -5.86 16.93
N GLN A 56 -8.61 -6.67 17.59
CA GLN A 56 -8.64 -6.78 19.05
C GLN A 56 -7.64 -7.82 19.58
N SER A 57 -6.96 -8.55 18.69
CA SER A 57 -6.03 -9.60 19.09
C SER A 57 -4.71 -9.06 19.66
N VAL A 58 -4.07 -9.89 20.48
CA VAL A 58 -2.67 -9.71 20.85
C VAL A 58 -1.81 -10.13 19.67
N ARG A 59 -0.93 -9.26 19.19
CA ARG A 59 -0.12 -9.47 17.99
C ARG A 59 1.22 -8.78 18.07
N MET A 60 2.12 -9.16 17.21
CA MET A 60 3.44 -8.56 17.04
C MET A 60 3.48 -7.64 15.82
N ALA A 61 4.36 -6.66 15.83
CA ALA A 61 4.80 -5.88 14.69
C ALA A 61 6.33 -5.87 14.65
N ALA A 62 6.93 -6.04 13.46
CA ALA A 62 8.38 -6.14 13.33
C ALA A 62 8.93 -5.10 12.33
N ILE A 63 9.08 -5.42 11.06
CA ILE A 63 9.69 -4.52 10.07
C ILE A 63 8.62 -3.64 9.41
N GLY A 64 9.01 -2.41 9.10
CA GLY A 64 8.21 -1.42 8.40
C GLY A 64 7.82 -0.22 9.27
N ALA A 65 7.65 0.94 8.64
CA ALA A 65 7.21 2.16 9.33
C ALA A 65 5.68 2.20 9.45
N ILE A 66 5.09 1.22 10.13
CA ILE A 66 3.64 0.96 10.18
C ILE A 66 3.02 1.11 11.57
N GLY A 67 3.78 1.55 12.59
CA GLY A 67 3.30 1.72 13.97
C GLY A 67 2.01 2.51 14.08
N HIS A 68 1.85 3.55 13.25
CA HIS A 68 0.67 4.41 13.19
C HIS A 68 -0.60 3.74 12.63
N THR A 69 -0.50 2.54 12.05
CA THR A 69 -1.64 1.83 11.45
C THR A 69 -2.37 0.92 12.42
N PHE A 70 -1.76 0.59 13.57
CA PHE A 70 -2.33 -0.37 14.51
C PHE A 70 -3.41 0.25 15.36
N GLU A 71 -4.57 -0.39 15.38
CA GLU A 71 -5.74 0.00 16.19
C GLU A 71 -6.29 -1.23 16.93
N GLY A 72 -6.67 -1.03 18.21
CA GLY A 72 -7.26 -2.07 19.07
C GLY A 72 -6.28 -3.14 19.54
N GLY A 73 -6.70 -3.94 20.50
CA GLY A 73 -5.94 -5.05 21.06
C GLY A 73 -4.61 -4.66 21.71
N GLN A 74 -3.67 -5.58 21.71
CA GLN A 74 -2.31 -5.33 22.20
C GLN A 74 -1.28 -5.62 21.09
N VAL A 75 -0.38 -4.67 20.85
CA VAL A 75 0.68 -4.79 19.84
C VAL A 75 2.05 -4.79 20.50
N HIS A 76 2.81 -5.87 20.29
CA HIS A 76 4.18 -6.01 20.72
C HIS A 76 5.12 -5.57 19.58
N VAL A 77 5.74 -4.40 19.73
CA VAL A 77 6.61 -3.78 18.72
C VAL A 77 8.05 -4.24 18.88
N TRP A 78 8.63 -4.77 17.80
CA TRP A 78 10.03 -5.20 17.74
C TRP A 78 10.67 -4.69 16.44
N GLY A 79 11.22 -3.46 16.49
CA GLY A 79 11.92 -2.81 15.39
C GLY A 79 11.05 -1.98 14.43
N THR A 80 9.73 -1.96 14.64
CA THR A 80 8.79 -1.20 13.80
C THR A 80 9.01 0.30 13.93
N GLY A 81 9.00 1.00 12.79
CA GLY A 81 8.95 2.45 12.71
C GLY A 81 7.53 3.01 12.78
N CYS A 82 7.41 4.32 12.93
CA CYS A 82 6.13 5.01 13.02
C CYS A 82 6.14 6.30 12.20
N SER A 83 5.01 6.62 11.56
CA SER A 83 4.78 7.92 10.96
C SER A 83 4.14 8.88 11.95
N PRO A 84 4.47 10.20 11.92
CA PRO A 84 3.76 11.21 12.70
C PRO A 84 2.32 11.47 12.20
N TRP A 85 1.93 10.85 11.08
CA TRP A 85 0.63 11.02 10.45
C TRP A 85 -0.17 9.72 10.42
N LYS A 86 -1.49 9.79 10.69
CA LYS A 86 -2.41 8.65 10.54
C LYS A 86 -2.41 8.09 9.12
N ASN A 87 -2.32 8.98 8.12
CA ASN A 87 -2.13 8.61 6.72
C ASN A 87 -0.98 9.45 6.13
N PRO A 88 0.24 8.93 6.08
CA PRO A 88 1.39 9.65 5.53
C PRO A 88 1.28 9.95 4.03
N SER A 89 0.44 9.21 3.30
CA SER A 89 0.19 9.41 1.87
C SER A 89 -0.87 10.47 1.57
N ALA A 90 -1.55 11.02 2.60
CA ALA A 90 -2.49 12.10 2.41
C ALA A 90 -1.78 13.39 1.95
N PRO A 91 -2.45 14.27 1.18
CA PRO A 91 -1.97 15.61 0.91
C PRO A 91 -1.59 16.35 2.20
N ALA A 92 -0.59 17.22 2.14
CA ALA A 92 -0.02 17.85 3.35
C ALA A 92 -1.05 18.63 4.18
N ASP A 93 -2.00 19.26 3.51
CA ASP A 93 -3.11 20.02 4.10
C ASP A 93 -4.23 19.14 4.71
N GLN A 94 -4.21 17.83 4.42
CA GLN A 94 -5.19 16.85 4.91
C GLN A 94 -4.60 15.84 5.89
N ARG A 95 -3.33 15.99 6.25
CA ARG A 95 -2.68 15.08 7.17
C ARG A 95 -3.17 15.29 8.59
N ILE A 96 -3.63 14.20 9.21
CA ILE A 96 -4.03 14.15 10.61
C ILE A 96 -2.87 13.57 11.41
N ALA A 97 -2.47 14.25 12.49
CA ALA A 97 -1.42 13.77 13.37
C ALA A 97 -1.78 12.41 13.98
N PHE A 98 -0.81 11.52 14.03
CA PHE A 98 -0.94 10.27 14.77
C PHE A 98 -0.90 10.56 16.27
N ALA A 99 -1.84 9.98 17.02
CA ALA A 99 -1.87 10.00 18.47
C ALA A 99 -2.11 8.56 18.97
N PRO A 100 -1.25 8.00 19.81
CA PRO A 100 -1.39 6.63 20.29
C PRO A 100 -2.58 6.43 21.26
N ALA A 101 -3.05 7.48 21.90
CA ALA A 101 -4.24 7.42 22.76
C ALA A 101 -5.46 6.95 21.97
N GLY A 102 -6.11 5.86 22.43
CA GLY A 102 -7.26 5.23 21.74
C GLY A 102 -6.89 4.11 20.76
N HIS A 103 -5.61 3.90 20.46
CA HIS A 103 -5.16 2.86 19.51
C HIS A 103 -4.95 1.45 20.10
N GLY A 104 -5.35 1.20 21.36
CA GLY A 104 -5.08 -0.05 22.06
C GLY A 104 -3.80 0.02 22.91
N SER A 105 -3.30 -1.13 23.36
CA SER A 105 -2.06 -1.22 24.15
C SER A 105 -0.87 -1.47 23.23
N ILE A 106 0.13 -0.60 23.28
CA ILE A 106 1.41 -0.77 22.57
C ILE A 106 2.49 -1.13 23.59
N VAL A 107 3.14 -2.27 23.39
CA VAL A 107 4.28 -2.73 24.21
C VAL A 107 5.54 -2.63 23.36
N LEU A 108 6.43 -1.71 23.73
CA LEU A 108 7.67 -1.47 23.01
C LEU A 108 8.78 -2.38 23.55
N HIS A 109 9.31 -3.27 22.70
CA HIS A 109 10.49 -4.10 22.96
C HIS A 109 11.72 -3.52 22.27
N ALA A 110 11.56 -3.10 21.04
CA ALA A 110 12.50 -2.33 20.24
C ALA A 110 11.72 -1.52 19.19
N THR A 111 12.27 -0.38 18.75
CA THR A 111 11.74 0.43 17.65
C THR A 111 12.83 0.67 16.62
N SER A 112 12.47 1.13 15.41
CA SER A 112 13.47 1.49 14.39
C SER A 112 14.43 2.57 14.87
N GLY A 113 13.95 3.50 15.71
CA GLY A 113 14.73 4.57 16.30
C GLY A 113 13.94 5.38 17.34
N PRO A 114 14.55 6.46 17.89
CA PRO A 114 13.98 7.25 18.99
C PRO A 114 12.75 8.09 18.58
N VAL A 115 12.58 8.39 17.29
CA VAL A 115 11.40 9.13 16.82
C VAL A 115 10.18 8.22 16.82
N ALA A 116 10.32 6.99 16.31
CA ALA A 116 9.27 5.99 16.35
C ALA A 116 8.88 5.64 17.80
N GLU A 117 9.86 5.49 18.69
CA GLU A 117 9.60 5.29 20.12
C GLU A 117 8.74 6.43 20.70
N ARG A 118 9.15 7.68 20.52
CA ARG A 118 8.43 8.85 21.02
C ARG A 118 7.01 8.95 20.48
N LEU A 119 6.82 8.63 19.20
CA LEU A 119 5.49 8.64 18.57
C LEU A 119 4.56 7.56 19.11
N MET A 120 5.09 6.38 19.44
CA MET A 120 4.29 5.25 19.93
C MET A 120 4.23 5.14 21.45
N ALA A 121 5.09 5.84 22.19
CA ALA A 121 5.10 5.82 23.63
C ALA A 121 3.86 6.53 24.19
N ASN A 122 3.07 5.79 24.94
CA ASN A 122 1.86 6.30 25.60
C ASN A 122 2.20 6.91 26.97
N GLY A 123 3.22 7.78 27.04
CA GLY A 123 3.66 8.46 28.24
C GLY A 123 4.73 7.76 29.09
N ASP A 124 4.93 6.46 28.93
CA ASP A 124 5.88 5.63 29.68
C ASP A 124 7.12 5.21 28.86
N ALA A 125 7.62 6.09 27.99
CA ALA A 125 8.81 5.82 27.21
C ALA A 125 10.00 5.55 28.13
N ARG A 126 10.46 4.30 28.18
CA ARG A 126 11.78 3.97 28.70
C ARG A 126 12.79 4.18 27.59
N PRO A 127 14.04 4.62 27.87
CA PRO A 127 15.08 4.70 26.85
C PRO A 127 15.13 3.37 26.12
N GLY A 128 14.74 3.39 24.84
CA GLY A 128 14.43 2.21 24.10
C GLY A 128 15.66 1.50 23.58
N LEU A 129 15.44 0.32 23.11
CA LEU A 129 16.34 -0.36 22.22
C LEU A 129 15.94 -0.03 20.78
N TYR A 130 16.92 0.34 19.98
CA TYR A 130 16.70 0.73 18.59
C TYR A 130 17.34 -0.29 17.64
N GLY A 131 16.68 -0.51 16.51
CA GLY A 131 17.17 -1.33 15.42
C GLY A 131 16.06 -1.95 14.60
N ASP A 132 16.32 -2.12 13.32
CA ASP A 132 15.43 -2.83 12.40
C ASP A 132 15.82 -4.31 12.36
N PRO A 133 14.88 -5.27 12.46
CA PRO A 133 15.19 -6.70 12.43
C PRO A 133 15.91 -7.17 11.16
N ALA A 134 15.87 -6.43 10.04
CA ALA A 134 16.62 -6.76 8.84
C ALA A 134 18.15 -6.74 9.07
N TRP A 135 18.66 -6.05 10.11
CA TRP A 135 20.05 -6.13 10.56
C TRP A 135 20.49 -7.55 10.91
N LEU A 136 19.55 -8.41 11.26
CA LEU A 136 19.83 -9.80 11.65
C LEU A 136 19.95 -10.76 10.46
N LEU A 137 19.65 -10.32 9.22
CA LEU A 137 19.73 -11.16 8.02
C LEU A 137 21.06 -11.91 7.87
N PRO A 138 22.24 -11.26 8.04
CA PRO A 138 23.53 -11.95 7.88
C PRO A 138 23.78 -13.06 8.89
N ARG A 139 23.05 -13.10 10.01
CA ARG A 139 23.12 -14.16 11.01
C ARG A 139 22.53 -15.47 10.49
N PHE A 140 21.56 -15.39 9.61
CA PHE A 140 20.84 -16.54 9.04
C PHE A 140 21.28 -16.86 7.62
N TYR A 141 21.70 -15.84 6.87
CA TYR A 141 22.03 -16.01 5.47
C TYR A 141 23.26 -15.15 5.10
N ARG A 142 24.40 -15.78 4.90
CA ARG A 142 25.66 -15.14 4.49
C ARG A 142 26.27 -15.86 3.28
N PRO A 143 25.66 -15.73 2.09
CA PRO A 143 26.12 -16.40 0.89
C PRO A 143 27.43 -15.80 0.36
N ARG A 144 28.16 -16.58 -0.44
CA ARG A 144 29.28 -16.07 -1.24
C ARG A 144 28.76 -15.73 -2.63
N ILE A 145 28.44 -14.45 -2.88
CA ILE A 145 27.93 -13.98 -4.17
C ILE A 145 29.03 -13.23 -4.89
N ARG A 146 29.24 -13.60 -6.17
CA ARG A 146 30.14 -12.84 -7.05
C ARG A 146 29.53 -11.47 -7.32
N LYS A 147 30.30 -10.40 -7.14
CA LYS A 147 29.90 -9.05 -7.51
C LYS A 147 29.73 -8.96 -9.03
N LYS A 148 28.65 -8.33 -9.45
CA LYS A 148 28.26 -8.15 -10.85
C LYS A 148 28.27 -6.70 -11.26
N TRP A 149 27.87 -5.80 -10.35
CA TRP A 149 27.71 -4.38 -10.62
C TRP A 149 28.54 -3.57 -9.64
N LYS A 150 29.16 -2.51 -10.13
CA LYS A 150 29.92 -1.58 -9.28
C LYS A 150 29.01 -0.79 -8.34
N LEU A 151 27.77 -0.47 -8.80
CA LEU A 151 26.80 0.30 -8.04
C LEU A 151 25.39 -0.25 -8.22
N GLY A 152 24.72 -0.60 -7.13
CA GLY A 152 23.27 -0.83 -7.08
C GLY A 152 22.55 0.43 -6.61
N VAL A 153 21.49 0.80 -7.32
CA VAL A 153 20.65 1.96 -6.99
C VAL A 153 19.27 1.44 -6.62
N ILE A 154 18.92 1.47 -5.33
CA ILE A 154 17.63 0.96 -4.86
C ILE A 154 16.62 2.10 -4.84
N LEU A 155 15.59 1.97 -5.69
CA LEU A 155 14.52 2.95 -5.84
C LEU A 155 13.40 2.67 -4.83
N HIS A 156 12.85 3.74 -4.26
CA HIS A 156 11.60 3.65 -3.49
C HIS A 156 10.40 3.47 -4.44
N LEU A 157 9.34 2.80 -3.98
CA LEU A 157 8.12 2.55 -4.78
C LEU A 157 7.51 3.82 -5.40
N SER A 158 7.65 4.98 -4.74
CA SER A 158 7.14 6.26 -5.24
C SER A 158 7.94 6.83 -6.43
N GLU A 159 9.09 6.26 -6.74
CA GLU A 159 9.95 6.70 -7.84
C GLU A 159 9.81 5.83 -9.10
N LEU A 160 9.01 4.76 -9.01
CA LEU A 160 8.75 3.83 -10.09
C LEU A 160 7.52 4.25 -10.91
N ALA A 161 7.63 4.14 -12.22
CA ALA A 161 6.53 4.38 -13.15
C ALA A 161 5.44 3.30 -13.07
N ASP A 162 5.84 2.08 -12.77
CA ASP A 162 4.96 0.92 -12.66
C ASP A 162 5.35 -0.01 -11.48
N ARG A 163 4.77 -1.20 -11.43
CA ARG A 163 5.06 -2.24 -10.42
C ARG A 163 5.63 -3.50 -11.08
N SER A 164 6.40 -3.33 -12.14
CA SER A 164 7.12 -4.44 -12.75
C SER A 164 8.30 -4.91 -11.88
N TYR A 165 8.80 -6.10 -12.19
CA TYR A 165 9.92 -6.69 -11.46
C TYR A 165 11.29 -6.15 -11.89
N GLU A 166 11.32 -5.35 -12.94
CA GLU A 166 12.44 -4.54 -13.36
C GLU A 166 12.23 -3.09 -12.92
N ALA A 167 13.32 -2.37 -12.65
CA ALA A 167 13.23 -1.00 -12.17
C ALA A 167 12.97 -0.04 -13.33
N HIS A 168 11.74 0.48 -13.42
CA HIS A 168 11.36 1.52 -14.36
C HIS A 168 11.13 2.83 -13.61
N PRO A 169 12.14 3.72 -13.52
CA PRO A 169 11.98 5.03 -12.90
C PRO A 169 10.95 5.88 -13.64
N LEU A 170 10.30 6.78 -12.92
CA LEU A 170 9.45 7.80 -13.54
C LEU A 170 10.25 8.58 -14.62
N PRO A 171 9.74 8.73 -15.85
CA PRO A 171 10.47 9.35 -16.97
C PRO A 171 10.96 10.77 -16.68
N ALA A 172 10.27 11.50 -15.81
CA ALA A 172 10.65 12.84 -15.36
C ALA A 172 11.89 12.86 -14.44
N PHE A 173 12.33 11.70 -13.92
CA PHE A 173 13.42 11.61 -12.97
C PHE A 173 14.76 11.35 -13.67
N ALA A 174 15.35 12.43 -14.22
CA ALA A 174 16.62 12.37 -14.94
C ALA A 174 17.78 11.82 -14.10
N ARG A 175 17.69 11.90 -12.76
CA ARG A 175 18.68 11.34 -11.82
C ARG A 175 18.92 9.83 -11.99
N TYR A 176 17.98 9.10 -12.57
CA TYR A 176 18.09 7.66 -12.82
C TYR A 176 18.46 7.29 -14.25
N ARG A 177 18.73 8.27 -15.09
CA ARG A 177 19.24 8.00 -16.45
C ARG A 177 20.67 7.51 -16.37
N VAL A 178 20.89 6.26 -16.76
CA VAL A 178 22.21 5.64 -16.81
C VAL A 178 22.75 5.78 -18.22
N PRO A 179 23.83 6.53 -18.47
CA PRO A 179 24.47 6.62 -19.77
C PRO A 179 25.05 5.25 -20.21
N ASP A 180 25.22 5.05 -21.52
CA ASP A 180 25.71 3.79 -22.08
C ASP A 180 27.06 3.33 -21.49
N GLU A 181 27.93 4.28 -21.16
CA GLU A 181 29.23 4.01 -20.54
C GLU A 181 29.14 3.39 -19.15
N PHE A 182 28.02 3.56 -18.43
CA PHE A 182 27.77 3.01 -17.09
C PHE A 182 26.78 1.87 -17.04
N LYS A 183 26.21 1.44 -18.18
CA LYS A 183 25.11 0.44 -18.23
C LYS A 183 25.49 -0.92 -17.64
N ASP A 184 26.77 -1.30 -17.70
CA ASP A 184 27.26 -2.55 -17.16
C ASP A 184 27.72 -2.41 -15.69
N ASP A 185 27.93 -1.19 -15.22
CA ASP A 185 28.44 -0.86 -13.89
C ASP A 185 27.31 -0.48 -12.92
N VAL A 186 26.26 0.23 -13.38
CA VAL A 186 25.15 0.74 -12.58
C VAL A 186 23.89 -0.09 -12.81
N HIS A 187 23.36 -0.65 -11.73
CA HIS A 187 22.16 -1.47 -11.76
C HIS A 187 21.03 -0.82 -10.95
N LEU A 188 19.93 -0.50 -11.62
CA LEU A 188 18.73 0.02 -10.95
C LEU A 188 17.93 -1.14 -10.37
N ILE A 189 17.60 -1.06 -9.09
CA ILE A 189 16.93 -2.13 -8.33
C ILE A 189 15.58 -1.63 -7.85
N THR A 190 14.52 -2.35 -8.21
CA THR A 190 13.18 -2.17 -7.63
C THR A 190 13.00 -3.05 -6.40
N THR A 191 12.23 -2.57 -5.41
CA THR A 191 11.79 -3.40 -4.27
C THR A 191 10.56 -4.24 -4.60
N VAL A 192 9.93 -4.01 -5.75
CA VAL A 192 8.86 -4.87 -6.28
C VAL A 192 9.42 -6.26 -6.58
N THR A 193 8.78 -7.27 -6.02
CA THR A 193 9.30 -8.65 -6.04
C THR A 193 8.15 -9.61 -6.35
N PRO A 194 8.36 -10.64 -7.18
CA PRO A 194 7.36 -11.68 -7.39
C PRO A 194 6.91 -12.34 -6.09
N LEU A 195 5.69 -12.86 -6.10
CA LEU A 195 5.17 -13.60 -4.95
C LEU A 195 6.02 -14.84 -4.65
N GLY A 196 6.35 -15.01 -3.38
CA GLY A 196 7.01 -16.22 -2.87
C GLY A 196 8.42 -16.00 -2.32
N VAL A 197 8.78 -16.87 -1.41
CA VAL A 197 10.07 -16.87 -0.69
C VAL A 197 11.29 -16.98 -1.62
N PRO A 198 11.28 -17.79 -2.69
CA PRO A 198 12.40 -17.83 -3.62
C PRO A 198 12.71 -16.49 -4.29
N ALA A 199 11.68 -15.70 -4.59
CA ALA A 199 11.84 -14.39 -5.20
C ALA A 199 12.44 -13.37 -4.21
N LEU A 200 12.05 -13.43 -2.94
CA LEU A 200 12.65 -12.61 -1.88
C LEU A 200 14.15 -12.92 -1.71
N LYS A 201 14.51 -14.22 -1.72
CA LYS A 201 15.91 -14.62 -1.71
C LYS A 201 16.66 -14.08 -2.93
N ALA A 202 16.09 -14.20 -4.13
CA ALA A 202 16.71 -13.71 -5.35
C ALA A 202 16.91 -12.19 -5.32
N LYS A 203 15.95 -11.42 -4.77
CA LYS A 203 16.06 -9.97 -4.58
C LYS A 203 17.18 -9.61 -3.59
N LEU A 204 17.31 -10.35 -2.49
CA LEU A 204 18.45 -10.17 -1.59
C LEU A 204 19.77 -10.48 -2.28
N ASP A 205 19.85 -11.59 -3.02
CA ASP A 205 21.06 -11.97 -3.78
C ASP A 205 21.42 -10.93 -4.84
N GLU A 206 20.44 -10.29 -5.48
CA GLU A 206 20.62 -9.18 -6.42
C GLU A 206 21.29 -7.98 -5.74
N ILE A 207 20.82 -7.58 -4.56
CA ILE A 207 21.43 -6.50 -3.76
C ILE A 207 22.85 -6.89 -3.36
N LEU A 208 23.06 -8.11 -2.89
CA LEU A 208 24.38 -8.61 -2.47
C LEU A 208 25.37 -8.75 -3.63
N ALA A 209 24.91 -8.78 -4.88
CA ALA A 209 25.76 -8.81 -6.06
C ALA A 209 26.32 -7.43 -6.45
N CYS A 210 25.96 -6.36 -5.76
CA CYS A 210 26.51 -5.02 -5.97
C CYS A 210 27.74 -4.79 -5.07
N GLU A 211 28.76 -4.07 -5.58
CA GLU A 211 29.93 -3.67 -4.80
C GLU A 211 29.57 -2.53 -3.83
N ARG A 212 28.71 -1.62 -4.29
CA ARG A 212 28.22 -0.45 -3.54
C ARG A 212 26.71 -0.34 -3.68
N ILE A 213 26.04 0.30 -2.74
CA ILE A 213 24.61 0.60 -2.78
C ILE A 213 24.40 2.08 -2.53
N VAL A 214 23.53 2.69 -3.35
CA VAL A 214 22.89 3.94 -2.99
C VAL A 214 21.38 3.75 -2.95
N SER A 215 20.73 4.38 -2.00
CA SER A 215 19.31 4.16 -1.81
C SER A 215 18.59 5.40 -1.30
N MET A 216 17.39 5.62 -1.80
CA MET A 216 16.39 6.50 -1.19
C MET A 216 15.52 5.73 -0.19
N SER A 217 15.49 4.41 -0.29
CA SER A 217 14.74 3.54 0.61
C SER A 217 15.53 3.19 1.87
N MET A 218 14.87 3.21 3.02
CA MET A 218 15.48 2.87 4.30
C MET A 218 16.03 1.44 4.31
N HIS A 219 15.25 0.45 3.89
CA HIS A 219 15.68 -0.95 3.96
C HIS A 219 16.78 -1.30 2.95
N GLY A 220 16.89 -0.54 1.85
CA GLY A 220 18.04 -0.66 0.95
C GLY A 220 19.36 -0.34 1.68
N LEU A 221 19.35 0.69 2.54
CA LEU A 221 20.49 1.04 3.40
C LEU A 221 20.67 0.03 4.52
N VAL A 222 19.61 -0.39 5.23
CA VAL A 222 19.70 -1.38 6.31
C VAL A 222 20.32 -2.68 5.82
N VAL A 223 19.90 -3.20 4.67
CA VAL A 223 20.46 -4.42 4.09
C VAL A 223 21.93 -4.23 3.70
N ALA A 224 22.27 -3.11 3.06
CA ALA A 224 23.65 -2.83 2.69
C ALA A 224 24.56 -2.74 3.90
N GLU A 225 24.20 -1.95 4.91
CA GLU A 225 24.94 -1.80 6.16
C GLU A 225 25.09 -3.15 6.90
N ALA A 226 23.99 -3.93 7.02
CA ALA A 226 24.01 -5.22 7.71
C ALA A 226 24.98 -6.22 7.09
N TYR A 227 25.12 -6.21 5.77
CA TYR A 227 26.07 -7.07 5.04
C TYR A 227 27.46 -6.46 4.84
N GLY A 228 27.69 -5.25 5.33
CA GLY A 228 28.96 -4.54 5.17
C GLY A 228 29.23 -4.12 3.72
N ILE A 229 28.19 -3.81 2.96
CA ILE A 229 28.31 -3.26 1.61
C ILE A 229 28.39 -1.73 1.73
N PRO A 230 29.43 -1.08 1.19
CA PRO A 230 29.53 0.36 1.16
C PRO A 230 28.25 1.00 0.62
N CYS A 231 27.66 1.91 1.38
CA CYS A 231 26.39 2.51 0.97
C CYS A 231 26.28 3.99 1.34
N LEU A 232 25.38 4.68 0.63
CA LEU A 232 25.16 6.10 0.83
C LEU A 232 23.67 6.44 0.65
N TYR A 233 23.14 7.29 1.52
CA TYR A 233 21.81 7.83 1.33
C TYR A 233 21.78 8.76 0.12
N PHE A 234 20.78 8.58 -0.74
CA PHE A 234 20.62 9.28 -2.01
C PHE A 234 19.30 10.06 -2.02
N PRO A 235 19.19 11.17 -1.24
CA PRO A 235 17.96 11.95 -1.15
C PRO A 235 17.65 12.71 -2.46
N PRO A 236 16.36 12.89 -2.80
CA PRO A 236 15.95 13.69 -3.94
C PRO A 236 15.88 15.20 -3.60
N LEU A 237 16.87 15.67 -2.85
CA LEU A 237 16.97 17.05 -2.41
C LEU A 237 17.95 17.82 -3.29
N PRO A 238 17.65 19.09 -3.65
CA PRO A 238 18.48 19.87 -4.58
C PRO A 238 19.76 20.41 -3.94
N GLU A 239 19.79 20.58 -2.61
CA GLU A 239 20.88 21.23 -1.90
C GLU A 239 21.31 20.49 -0.62
N PRO A 240 22.60 20.49 -0.30
CA PRO A 240 23.71 20.85 -1.18
C PRO A 240 23.82 19.83 -2.33
N ARG A 241 24.19 20.26 -3.55
CA ARG A 241 24.36 19.33 -4.68
C ARG A 241 25.60 18.45 -4.51
N GLY A 242 25.44 17.16 -4.84
CA GLY A 242 26.54 16.18 -4.72
C GLY A 242 26.73 15.69 -3.30
N LEU A 243 27.95 15.29 -2.96
CA LEU A 243 28.27 14.80 -1.63
C LEU A 243 28.14 15.91 -0.57
N GLY A 244 27.39 15.63 0.47
CA GLY A 244 27.19 16.55 1.58
C GLY A 244 26.93 15.80 2.89
N ARG A 245 26.65 16.57 3.94
CA ARG A 245 26.36 16.06 5.28
C ARG A 245 24.92 16.41 5.66
N LEU A 246 24.10 15.39 5.84
CA LEU A 246 22.71 15.55 6.26
C LEU A 246 22.64 15.59 7.79
N ALA A 247 22.06 16.66 8.34
CA ALA A 247 21.68 16.70 9.75
C ALA A 247 20.43 15.81 9.97
N LEU A 248 20.45 14.99 11.03
CA LEU A 248 19.33 14.11 11.39
C LEU A 248 18.32 14.87 12.26
N ASP A 249 17.64 15.80 11.63
CA ASP A 249 16.59 16.63 12.25
C ASP A 249 15.20 16.05 11.88
N PRO A 250 14.40 15.62 12.89
CA PRO A 250 13.06 15.10 12.64
C PRO A 250 12.09 16.08 11.96
N ASP A 251 12.35 17.37 12.06
CA ASP A 251 11.56 18.45 11.44
C ASP A 251 12.15 18.89 10.09
N GLY A 252 13.26 18.27 9.67
CA GLY A 252 13.95 18.56 8.43
C GLY A 252 13.28 17.98 7.18
N PRO A 253 13.80 18.28 5.98
CA PRO A 253 13.21 17.88 4.70
C PRO A 253 13.50 16.42 4.32
N ALA A 254 14.35 15.71 5.06
CA ALA A 254 14.73 14.34 4.75
C ALA A 254 13.66 13.34 5.21
N ASP A 255 13.72 12.14 4.64
CA ASP A 255 12.79 11.06 5.02
C ASP A 255 12.96 10.70 6.51
N LEU A 256 11.89 10.86 7.26
CA LEU A 256 11.88 10.61 8.70
C LEU A 256 12.31 9.19 9.07
N ARG A 257 12.09 8.21 8.19
CA ARG A 257 12.51 6.81 8.40
C ARG A 257 14.04 6.68 8.41
N ILE A 258 14.70 7.42 7.52
CA ILE A 258 16.18 7.49 7.46
C ILE A 258 16.73 8.22 8.70
N ILE A 259 16.10 9.33 9.06
CA ILE A 259 16.46 10.10 10.26
C ILE A 259 16.36 9.20 11.49
N ASP A 260 15.23 8.53 11.67
CA ASP A 260 14.95 7.66 12.83
C ASP A 260 15.95 6.50 12.92
N LEU A 261 16.22 5.83 11.79
CA LEU A 261 17.20 4.74 11.69
C LEU A 261 18.59 5.17 12.21
N TYR A 262 19.12 6.25 11.65
CA TYR A 262 20.48 6.67 11.98
C TYR A 262 20.60 7.37 13.35
N LEU A 263 19.53 8.01 13.84
CA LEU A 263 19.44 8.45 15.24
C LEU A 263 19.47 7.23 16.18
N GLY A 264 18.80 6.14 15.82
CA GLY A 264 18.82 4.87 16.55
C GLY A 264 20.24 4.25 16.64
N LEU A 265 21.08 4.49 15.65
CA LEU A 265 22.51 4.11 15.65
C LEU A 265 23.40 5.14 16.37
N GLY A 266 22.82 6.14 17.06
CA GLY A 266 23.57 7.17 17.80
C GLY A 266 24.21 8.25 16.91
N ARG A 267 23.95 8.28 15.62
CA ARG A 267 24.46 9.29 14.70
C ARG A 267 23.63 10.57 14.80
N ARG A 268 24.25 11.73 14.61
CA ARG A 268 23.57 13.04 14.50
C ARG A 268 23.59 13.59 13.09
N HIS A 269 24.47 13.06 12.26
CA HIS A 269 24.62 13.41 10.85
C HIS A 269 25.00 12.15 10.09
N VAL A 270 24.62 12.10 8.82
CA VAL A 270 25.07 11.06 7.89
C VAL A 270 25.57 11.69 6.61
N PRO A 271 26.58 11.11 5.94
CA PRO A 271 26.90 11.49 4.58
C PRO A 271 25.74 11.14 3.67
N ALA A 272 25.48 11.99 2.68
CA ALA A 272 24.45 11.80 1.69
C ALA A 272 24.87 12.41 0.36
N TYR A 273 24.40 11.84 -0.75
CA TYR A 273 24.60 12.43 -2.07
C TYR A 273 23.31 13.07 -2.52
N PHE A 274 23.28 14.40 -2.50
CA PHE A 274 22.12 15.21 -2.81
C PHE A 274 21.96 15.38 -4.31
N GLN A 275 20.86 14.91 -4.85
CA GLN A 275 20.59 14.95 -6.27
C GLN A 275 19.12 15.20 -6.55
N ASP A 276 18.81 16.34 -7.17
CA ASP A 276 17.45 16.66 -7.64
C ASP A 276 16.94 15.61 -8.63
N ARG A 277 15.62 15.35 -8.61
CA ARG A 277 14.99 14.36 -9.49
C ARG A 277 15.13 14.70 -10.97
N GLY A 278 15.08 15.99 -11.33
CA GLY A 278 15.14 16.48 -12.70
C GLY A 278 16.55 16.62 -13.27
N GLN A 279 17.59 16.40 -12.47
CA GLN A 279 18.98 16.57 -12.91
C GLN A 279 19.68 15.21 -13.07
N PRO A 280 20.49 15.03 -14.13
CA PRO A 280 21.26 13.80 -14.32
C PRO A 280 22.32 13.63 -13.22
N THR A 281 22.57 12.39 -12.84
CA THR A 281 23.56 12.01 -11.84
C THR A 281 24.93 11.85 -12.47
N ASP A 282 25.96 12.38 -11.82
CA ASP A 282 27.35 12.01 -12.09
C ASP A 282 27.64 10.66 -11.38
N TRP A 283 27.60 9.58 -12.16
CA TRP A 283 27.71 8.22 -11.63
C TRP A 283 29.11 7.90 -11.10
N GLN A 284 30.17 8.47 -11.72
CA GLN A 284 31.52 8.27 -11.22
C GLN A 284 31.71 8.96 -9.87
N GLU A 285 31.33 10.25 -9.80
CA GLU A 285 31.41 11.00 -8.54
C GLU A 285 30.57 10.37 -7.42
N LEU A 286 29.39 9.81 -7.77
CA LEU A 286 28.55 9.11 -6.79
C LEU A 286 29.23 7.85 -6.23
N MET A 287 29.87 7.04 -7.07
CA MET A 287 30.65 5.87 -6.62
C MET A 287 31.84 6.28 -5.76
N ASP A 288 32.58 7.30 -6.19
CA ASP A 288 33.71 7.83 -5.44
C ASP A 288 33.27 8.44 -4.10
N ALA A 289 32.09 9.06 -4.03
CA ALA A 289 31.51 9.59 -2.81
C ALA A 289 31.18 8.47 -1.80
N VAL A 290 30.64 7.33 -2.27
CA VAL A 290 30.42 6.15 -1.42
C VAL A 290 31.75 5.69 -0.81
N ASP A 291 32.78 5.51 -1.63
CA ASP A 291 34.09 4.99 -1.19
C ASP A 291 34.80 5.93 -0.20
N ARG A 292 34.63 7.25 -0.38
CA ARG A 292 35.27 8.25 0.51
C ARG A 292 34.60 8.38 1.87
N THR A 293 33.31 8.03 1.98
CA THR A 293 32.53 8.45 3.16
C THR A 293 31.89 7.32 3.94
N TRP A 294 31.80 6.11 3.33
CA TRP A 294 31.16 5.02 4.04
C TRP A 294 32.06 4.48 5.15
N GLU A 295 31.46 4.34 6.32
CA GLU A 295 32.04 3.67 7.48
C GLU A 295 31.01 2.66 7.99
N PRO A 296 31.42 1.40 8.30
CA PRO A 296 30.51 0.39 8.82
C PRO A 296 29.73 0.90 10.02
N ALA A 297 28.43 0.66 10.05
CA ALA A 297 27.64 0.95 11.23
C ALA A 297 27.90 -0.10 12.31
N GLU A 298 28.13 0.35 13.55
CA GLU A 298 28.14 -0.53 14.70
C GLU A 298 26.70 -0.85 15.11
N PHE A 299 26.37 -2.13 15.16
CA PHE A 299 25.05 -2.59 15.55
C PHE A 299 25.12 -3.82 16.45
N ASP A 300 24.48 -3.74 17.62
CA ASP A 300 24.41 -4.85 18.58
C ASP A 300 23.22 -5.76 18.26
N ALA A 301 23.47 -6.77 17.44
CA ALA A 301 22.46 -7.74 17.02
C ALA A 301 21.92 -8.59 18.19
N GLU A 302 22.75 -8.88 19.20
CA GLU A 302 22.34 -9.72 20.34
C GLU A 302 21.28 -9.00 21.17
N ARG A 303 21.47 -7.72 21.45
CA ARG A 303 20.45 -6.94 22.20
C ARG A 303 19.11 -6.89 21.48
N LEU A 304 19.12 -6.86 20.14
CA LEU A 304 17.86 -6.88 19.39
C LEU A 304 17.19 -8.26 19.45
N ILE A 305 17.95 -9.35 19.45
CA ILE A 305 17.43 -10.72 19.64
C ILE A 305 16.90 -10.88 21.05
N ASP A 306 17.62 -10.42 22.08
CA ASP A 306 17.21 -10.49 23.48
C ASP A 306 15.91 -9.73 23.76
N ALA A 307 15.66 -8.68 22.97
CA ALA A 307 14.42 -7.90 23.03
C ALA A 307 13.26 -8.52 22.24
N PHE A 308 13.42 -9.71 21.67
CA PHE A 308 12.32 -10.38 20.98
C PHE A 308 11.14 -10.59 21.93
N PRO A 309 9.87 -10.34 21.51
CA PRO A 309 8.71 -10.25 22.42
C PRO A 309 8.38 -11.54 23.23
N PHE A 310 8.98 -12.67 22.88
CA PHE A 310 8.91 -13.94 23.62
C PHE A 310 10.26 -14.66 23.52
N THR A 311 10.41 -15.79 24.22
CA THR A 311 11.69 -16.54 24.21
C THR A 311 12.09 -16.89 22.77
N PRO A 312 13.17 -16.32 22.22
CA PRO A 312 13.60 -16.60 20.85
C PRO A 312 14.09 -18.02 20.69
N SER A 313 13.82 -18.62 19.53
CA SER A 313 14.30 -19.95 19.13
C SER A 313 14.81 -19.88 17.69
N PRO A 314 15.96 -19.24 17.44
CA PRO A 314 16.44 -18.96 16.09
C PRO A 314 16.54 -20.22 15.23
N LEU A 315 15.99 -20.18 14.03
CA LEU A 315 16.03 -21.28 13.08
C LEU A 315 17.49 -21.56 12.67
N LYS A 316 17.77 -22.85 12.46
CA LYS A 316 19.03 -23.30 11.85
C LYS A 316 18.78 -23.78 10.44
N ALA A 317 19.67 -23.45 9.53
CA ALA A 317 19.60 -23.96 8.17
C ALA A 317 19.58 -25.51 8.18
N PRO A 318 18.72 -26.15 7.39
CA PRO A 318 18.76 -27.60 7.24
C PRO A 318 20.12 -28.07 6.71
N SER A 319 20.56 -29.28 7.10
CA SER A 319 21.87 -29.80 6.70
C SER A 319 22.09 -29.72 5.18
N GLY A 320 23.17 -29.09 4.76
CA GLY A 320 23.54 -28.91 3.35
C GLY A 320 22.63 -27.96 2.55
N LYS A 321 21.72 -27.22 3.22
CA LYS A 321 20.75 -26.33 2.56
C LYS A 321 20.82 -24.92 3.11
N SER A 322 20.21 -23.99 2.38
CA SER A 322 20.04 -22.60 2.83
C SER A 322 18.91 -22.51 3.88
N ILE A 323 18.98 -21.49 4.73
CA ILE A 323 17.89 -21.14 5.66
C ILE A 323 16.56 -20.88 4.91
N TRP A 324 16.63 -20.39 3.69
CA TRP A 324 15.47 -20.15 2.82
C TRP A 324 14.72 -21.45 2.43
N GLU A 325 15.38 -22.60 2.60
CA GLU A 325 14.78 -23.92 2.37
C GLU A 325 14.21 -24.54 3.64
N HIS A 326 14.29 -23.85 4.77
CA HIS A 326 13.71 -24.32 6.01
C HIS A 326 12.17 -24.41 5.87
N PRO A 327 11.52 -25.52 6.34
CA PRO A 327 10.07 -25.72 6.15
C PRO A 327 9.22 -24.54 6.66
N VAL A 328 9.56 -23.96 7.81
CA VAL A 328 8.86 -22.79 8.37
C VAL A 328 8.94 -21.60 7.41
N ILE A 329 10.11 -21.32 6.83
CA ILE A 329 10.30 -20.21 5.90
C ILE A 329 9.57 -20.47 4.58
N LYS A 330 9.70 -21.67 4.01
CA LYS A 330 8.98 -22.05 2.78
C LYS A 330 7.47 -22.04 2.92
N GLY A 331 6.98 -22.31 4.13
CA GLY A 331 5.54 -22.34 4.45
C GLY A 331 4.92 -20.96 4.70
N LEU A 332 5.68 -19.88 4.66
CA LEU A 332 5.13 -18.54 4.89
C LEU A 332 4.13 -18.13 3.79
N VAL A 333 2.95 -17.74 4.22
CA VAL A 333 1.92 -17.16 3.35
C VAL A 333 2.19 -15.67 3.21
N LEU A 334 2.48 -15.21 2.00
CA LEU A 334 2.91 -13.83 1.74
C LEU A 334 1.83 -12.99 1.03
N GLN A 335 0.79 -13.63 0.49
CA GLN A 335 -0.36 -12.97 -0.12
C GLN A 335 -1.64 -13.41 0.59
N HIS A 336 -2.56 -12.49 0.85
CA HIS A 336 -3.73 -12.74 1.67
C HIS A 336 -5.00 -12.16 1.07
N ASP A 337 -6.10 -12.89 1.19
CA ASP A 337 -7.43 -12.34 1.04
C ASP A 337 -7.79 -11.52 2.29
N VAL A 338 -8.06 -10.22 2.09
CA VAL A 338 -8.32 -9.29 3.20
C VAL A 338 -9.62 -9.60 3.94
N ALA A 339 -10.65 -10.10 3.23
CA ALA A 339 -11.92 -10.44 3.84
C ALA A 339 -11.78 -11.68 4.72
N LEU A 340 -11.09 -12.71 4.19
CA LEU A 340 -10.80 -13.94 4.93
C LEU A 340 -9.92 -13.66 6.15
N LEU A 341 -8.89 -12.82 5.99
CA LEU A 341 -8.01 -12.43 7.09
C LEU A 341 -8.79 -11.78 8.25
N ARG A 342 -9.71 -10.86 7.93
CA ARG A 342 -10.57 -10.22 8.93
C ARG A 342 -11.55 -11.18 9.59
N GLN A 343 -12.06 -12.15 8.85
CA GLN A 343 -12.93 -13.18 9.41
C GLN A 343 -12.16 -14.07 10.39
N GLN A 344 -11.01 -14.60 9.99
CA GLN A 344 -10.15 -15.43 10.83
C GLN A 344 -9.73 -14.71 12.12
N ASP A 345 -9.45 -13.41 12.05
CA ASP A 345 -9.12 -12.59 13.21
C ASP A 345 -10.29 -12.50 14.21
N ARG A 346 -11.53 -12.27 13.72
CA ARG A 346 -12.73 -12.25 14.56
C ARG A 346 -13.01 -13.61 15.20
N ASP A 347 -12.84 -14.68 14.45
CA ASP A 347 -13.11 -16.04 14.93
C ASP A 347 -12.10 -16.45 16.03
N ALA A 348 -10.83 -16.06 15.88
CA ALA A 348 -9.77 -16.31 16.85
C ALA A 348 -9.97 -15.57 18.19
N ASP A 349 -10.63 -14.42 18.18
CA ASP A 349 -10.92 -13.62 19.38
C ASP A 349 -12.30 -13.97 20.01
N GLY A 350 -12.96 -15.04 19.57
CA GLY A 350 -14.25 -15.49 20.10
C GLY A 350 -15.42 -14.59 19.69
N GLY A 351 -15.33 -13.94 18.55
CA GLY A 351 -16.43 -13.14 17.96
C GLY A 351 -16.77 -11.86 18.74
N ARG A 352 -15.90 -11.39 19.61
CA ARG A 352 -16.11 -10.12 20.32
C ARG A 352 -16.15 -8.96 19.31
N PRO A 353 -17.21 -8.13 19.32
CA PRO A 353 -17.28 -6.97 18.44
C PRO A 353 -16.11 -6.02 18.76
N ILE A 354 -15.54 -5.42 17.73
CA ILE A 354 -14.55 -4.35 17.89
C ILE A 354 -15.26 -3.23 18.65
N VAL A 355 -14.93 -3.06 19.92
CA VAL A 355 -15.42 -1.93 20.72
C VAL A 355 -14.62 -0.72 20.26
N VAL A 356 -15.16 0.00 19.29
CA VAL A 356 -14.77 1.38 19.04
C VAL A 356 -15.22 2.13 20.29
N ASN A 357 -14.30 2.68 21.05
CA ASN A 357 -14.65 3.50 22.22
C ASN A 357 -15.59 4.63 21.76
N GLN A 358 -16.83 4.57 22.21
CA GLN A 358 -17.92 5.51 21.83
C GLN A 358 -17.66 6.97 22.27
N THR A 359 -16.56 7.25 22.95
CA THR A 359 -16.21 8.59 23.40
C THR A 359 -15.81 9.53 22.25
N ASP A 360 -15.34 9.01 21.12
CA ASP A 360 -14.94 9.86 19.99
C ASP A 360 -16.03 10.02 18.90
N ALA A 361 -17.10 9.21 18.96
CA ALA A 361 -18.22 9.28 18.00
C ALA A 361 -19.26 10.35 18.34
N ARG A 362 -19.26 10.89 19.56
CA ARG A 362 -20.27 11.88 19.99
C ARG A 362 -20.03 13.32 19.53
N ALA A 363 -18.91 13.62 18.91
CA ALA A 363 -18.58 14.97 18.44
C ALA A 363 -19.05 15.32 17.02
N LEU A 364 -19.65 14.36 16.27
CA LEU A 364 -19.98 14.54 14.84
C LEU A 364 -21.34 14.00 14.41
N GLU A 365 -22.35 13.92 15.27
CA GLU A 365 -23.73 13.63 14.82
C GLU A 365 -24.62 14.88 14.92
N PRO A 366 -25.12 15.40 13.79
CA PRO A 366 -26.37 16.18 13.80
C PRO A 366 -27.56 15.21 13.73
N GLU A 367 -28.52 15.41 14.61
CA GLU A 367 -29.78 14.67 14.66
C GLU A 367 -30.53 14.71 13.31
N ALA A 368 -30.79 13.56 12.72
CA ALA A 368 -31.73 13.42 11.62
C ALA A 368 -32.89 12.50 11.98
N LYS A 369 -34.03 13.10 12.25
CA LYS A 369 -35.37 12.44 12.19
C LYS A 369 -35.85 12.49 10.75
N GLY A 370 -36.18 11.35 10.14
CA GLY A 370 -36.81 11.33 8.83
C GLY A 370 -37.45 9.98 8.48
N ALA A 371 -38.76 9.98 8.23
CA ALA A 371 -39.59 8.82 7.96
C ALA A 371 -39.32 8.15 6.60
N ARG A 372 -39.48 6.82 6.54
CA ARG A 372 -39.42 6.01 5.31
C ARG A 372 -40.62 6.29 4.40
N VAL A 373 -40.35 6.49 3.10
CA VAL A 373 -41.35 6.52 2.02
C VAL A 373 -41.23 5.24 1.19
N PRO A 374 -42.32 4.58 0.77
CA PRO A 374 -42.26 3.34 -0.03
C PRO A 374 -41.83 3.60 -1.47
N GLY A 375 -40.97 2.73 -2.02
CA GLY A 375 -40.47 2.83 -3.38
C GLY A 375 -41.46 2.36 -4.46
N PRO A 376 -41.34 2.84 -5.71
CA PRO A 376 -42.23 2.51 -6.83
C PRO A 376 -41.93 1.17 -7.50
N ALA A 377 -42.93 0.63 -8.17
CA ALA A 377 -42.98 -0.68 -8.83
C ALA A 377 -42.04 -0.86 -10.02
N PRO A 378 -41.66 -2.10 -10.40
CA PRO A 378 -40.61 -2.38 -11.36
C PRO A 378 -40.99 -2.18 -12.82
N SER A 379 -40.08 -1.61 -13.62
CA SER A 379 -40.22 -1.45 -15.06
C SER A 379 -39.62 -2.61 -15.86
N THR A 380 -40.11 -2.84 -17.06
CA THR A 380 -39.76 -3.95 -17.99
C THR A 380 -38.31 -3.95 -18.41
N VAL A 381 -37.65 -5.10 -18.32
CA VAL A 381 -36.24 -5.35 -18.57
C VAL A 381 -35.98 -5.72 -20.04
N THR A 382 -35.12 -4.98 -20.72
CA THR A 382 -34.58 -5.38 -22.04
C THR A 382 -33.20 -6.06 -21.83
N LYS A 383 -33.07 -7.30 -22.29
CA LYS A 383 -31.86 -8.13 -22.14
C LYS A 383 -30.72 -7.58 -23.00
N VAL A 384 -29.59 -7.30 -22.41
CA VAL A 384 -28.33 -6.99 -23.10
C VAL A 384 -27.42 -8.23 -23.06
N VAL A 385 -26.65 -8.42 -24.10
CA VAL A 385 -25.78 -9.57 -24.40
C VAL A 385 -25.01 -10.11 -23.18
N GLY A 386 -24.98 -11.44 -23.02
CA GLY A 386 -24.28 -12.10 -21.92
C GLY A 386 -22.75 -12.01 -22.06
N TYR A 387 -22.10 -11.66 -20.97
CA TYR A 387 -20.64 -11.60 -20.86
C TYR A 387 -20.12 -12.80 -20.06
N PRO A 388 -18.83 -13.17 -20.23
CA PRO A 388 -18.26 -14.31 -19.50
C PRO A 388 -18.33 -14.10 -17.99
N LYS A 389 -18.66 -15.16 -17.26
CA LYS A 389 -18.74 -15.16 -15.80
C LYS A 389 -17.34 -14.97 -15.17
N ALA A 390 -17.16 -13.92 -14.38
CA ALA A 390 -16.01 -13.80 -13.49
C ALA A 390 -16.29 -14.53 -12.16
N PRO A 391 -15.26 -15.04 -11.47
CA PRO A 391 -15.44 -15.60 -10.15
C PRO A 391 -15.89 -14.50 -9.17
N ALA A 392 -16.82 -14.84 -8.27
CA ALA A 392 -17.46 -13.91 -7.33
C ALA A 392 -16.53 -13.31 -6.25
N SER A 393 -15.28 -13.73 -6.20
CA SER A 393 -14.26 -13.26 -5.26
C SER A 393 -13.59 -12.00 -5.78
N GLY A 394 -13.86 -10.86 -5.16
CA GLY A 394 -13.19 -9.58 -5.47
C GLY A 394 -14.13 -8.38 -5.65
N LEU A 395 -15.38 -8.52 -5.31
CA LEU A 395 -16.35 -7.40 -5.36
C LEU A 395 -16.10 -6.43 -4.20
N THR A 396 -16.14 -5.13 -4.48
CA THR A 396 -16.14 -4.13 -3.42
C THR A 396 -17.37 -4.28 -2.53
N PRO A 397 -17.34 -3.90 -1.24
CA PRO A 397 -18.50 -4.01 -0.35
C PRO A 397 -19.76 -3.35 -0.90
N GLY A 398 -19.66 -2.23 -1.59
CA GLY A 398 -20.78 -1.54 -2.21
C GLY A 398 -21.36 -2.30 -3.39
N LEU A 399 -20.51 -2.87 -4.25
CA LEU A 399 -20.97 -3.70 -5.36
C LEU A 399 -21.64 -4.99 -4.86
N SER A 400 -21.09 -5.57 -3.78
CA SER A 400 -21.70 -6.72 -3.10
C SER A 400 -23.09 -6.40 -2.52
N THR A 401 -23.29 -5.16 -2.05
CA THR A 401 -24.59 -4.70 -1.56
C THR A 401 -25.58 -4.52 -2.70
N LEU A 402 -25.17 -3.86 -3.79
CA LEU A 402 -26.00 -3.70 -4.99
C LEU A 402 -26.40 -5.05 -5.61
N LEU A 403 -25.49 -6.03 -5.63
CA LEU A 403 -25.78 -7.39 -6.08
C LEU A 403 -26.80 -8.09 -5.18
N ARG A 404 -26.71 -7.94 -3.86
CA ARG A 404 -27.69 -8.50 -2.92
C ARG A 404 -29.06 -7.87 -3.08
N MET A 405 -29.14 -6.55 -3.27
CA MET A 405 -30.40 -5.83 -3.52
C MET A 405 -31.03 -6.23 -4.85
N ASN A 406 -30.28 -6.75 -5.78
CA ASN A 406 -30.73 -7.22 -7.09
C ASN A 406 -30.64 -8.76 -7.24
N ALA A 407 -30.56 -9.52 -6.13
CA ALA A 407 -30.39 -10.97 -6.15
C ALA A 407 -31.45 -11.72 -6.98
N ASP A 408 -32.66 -11.19 -7.03
CA ASP A 408 -33.78 -11.72 -7.82
C ASP A 408 -33.79 -11.19 -9.26
N ARG A 409 -32.80 -10.37 -9.66
CA ARG A 409 -32.72 -9.76 -10.99
C ARG A 409 -31.51 -10.33 -11.74
N ILE A 410 -31.76 -10.62 -13.02
CA ILE A 410 -30.77 -11.20 -13.94
C ILE A 410 -29.71 -10.16 -14.36
N SER A 411 -29.86 -8.87 -13.98
CA SER A 411 -28.99 -7.79 -14.47
C SER A 411 -28.86 -6.60 -13.52
N ILE A 412 -27.70 -5.92 -13.56
CA ILE A 412 -27.45 -4.66 -12.84
C ILE A 412 -27.88 -3.47 -13.71
N PRO A 413 -28.73 -2.56 -13.21
CA PRO A 413 -28.98 -1.28 -13.86
C PRO A 413 -27.70 -0.43 -13.86
N LEU A 414 -27.22 -0.01 -15.02
CA LEU A 414 -25.99 0.77 -15.18
C LEU A 414 -26.23 1.97 -16.10
N SER A 415 -25.82 3.15 -15.69
CA SER A 415 -25.77 4.33 -16.55
C SER A 415 -24.40 4.46 -17.22
N TRP A 416 -24.41 4.56 -18.54
CA TRP A 416 -23.21 4.90 -19.33
C TRP A 416 -23.62 5.65 -20.62
N ALA A 417 -22.68 6.40 -21.21
CA ALA A 417 -22.88 7.07 -22.48
C ALA A 417 -22.84 6.02 -23.62
N ALA A 418 -24.01 5.51 -23.97
CA ALA A 418 -24.17 4.54 -25.04
C ALA A 418 -24.51 5.24 -26.38
N THR A 419 -24.30 4.54 -27.48
CA THR A 419 -24.70 5.00 -28.81
C THR A 419 -26.19 5.28 -28.89
N THR A 420 -26.56 6.33 -29.60
CA THR A 420 -27.91 6.69 -29.96
C THR A 420 -28.09 6.76 -31.47
N ARG A 421 -29.28 6.98 -31.97
CA ARG A 421 -29.49 7.21 -33.42
C ARG A 421 -28.79 8.50 -33.90
N GLU A 422 -28.68 9.49 -33.02
CA GLU A 422 -28.02 10.79 -33.31
C GLU A 422 -26.50 10.71 -33.17
N THR A 423 -26.02 9.83 -32.29
CA THR A 423 -24.60 9.55 -32.07
C THR A 423 -24.31 8.06 -32.25
N PRO A 424 -24.18 7.58 -33.50
CA PRO A 424 -24.05 6.14 -33.80
C PRO A 424 -22.66 5.58 -33.47
N HIS A 425 -21.71 6.44 -33.06
CA HIS A 425 -20.35 6.04 -32.72
C HIS A 425 -20.23 5.74 -31.24
N ALA A 426 -19.64 4.60 -30.90
CA ALA A 426 -19.32 4.25 -29.54
C ALA A 426 -18.04 4.98 -29.07
N ASN A 427 -18.08 5.65 -27.94
CA ASN A 427 -16.88 6.04 -27.22
C ASN A 427 -16.31 4.81 -26.52
N LEU A 428 -15.05 4.47 -26.78
CA LEU A 428 -14.41 3.28 -26.22
C LEU A 428 -14.43 3.34 -24.69
N GLY A 429 -14.05 4.47 -24.08
CA GLY A 429 -14.01 4.62 -22.62
C GLY A 429 -15.37 4.36 -21.98
N ASP A 430 -16.41 5.02 -22.48
CA ASP A 430 -17.77 4.88 -21.92
C ASP A 430 -18.34 3.47 -22.11
N THR A 431 -18.02 2.80 -23.23
CA THR A 431 -18.46 1.43 -23.53
C THR A 431 -17.82 0.42 -22.58
N LEU A 432 -16.60 0.64 -22.14
CA LEU A 432 -15.92 -0.21 -21.17
C LEU A 432 -16.64 -0.28 -19.83
N SER A 433 -17.48 0.71 -19.49
CA SER A 433 -18.28 0.71 -18.27
C SER A 433 -19.13 -0.56 -18.14
N ALA A 434 -19.85 -0.92 -19.20
CA ALA A 434 -20.71 -2.11 -19.21
C ALA A 434 -19.90 -3.41 -19.10
N LEU A 435 -18.78 -3.49 -19.82
CA LEU A 435 -17.89 -4.67 -19.84
C LEU A 435 -17.27 -4.92 -18.46
N ILE A 436 -16.75 -3.86 -17.84
CA ILE A 436 -16.06 -3.96 -16.54
C ILE A 436 -17.04 -4.30 -15.43
N VAL A 437 -18.19 -3.63 -15.38
CA VAL A 437 -19.20 -3.92 -14.35
C VAL A 437 -19.73 -5.34 -14.49
N ALA A 438 -20.04 -5.79 -15.71
CA ALA A 438 -20.48 -7.17 -15.93
C ALA A 438 -19.39 -8.19 -15.56
N GLY A 439 -18.14 -7.93 -15.95
CA GLY A 439 -16.98 -8.76 -15.60
C GLY A 439 -16.75 -8.86 -14.10
N MET A 440 -16.81 -7.74 -13.39
CA MET A 440 -16.63 -7.69 -11.92
C MET A 440 -17.79 -8.37 -11.18
N ALA A 441 -19.01 -8.18 -11.65
CA ALA A 441 -20.20 -8.68 -10.98
C ALA A 441 -20.55 -10.13 -11.32
N GLY A 442 -20.03 -10.66 -12.42
CA GLY A 442 -20.40 -11.98 -12.94
C GLY A 442 -21.85 -12.09 -13.41
N VAL A 443 -22.54 -10.96 -13.64
CA VAL A 443 -23.91 -10.89 -14.11
C VAL A 443 -24.05 -9.90 -15.26
N THR A 444 -25.14 -9.99 -16.01
CA THR A 444 -25.41 -9.03 -17.10
C THR A 444 -25.68 -7.63 -16.54
N VAL A 445 -25.43 -6.61 -17.35
CA VAL A 445 -25.86 -5.24 -17.07
C VAL A 445 -26.99 -4.85 -18.02
N ARG A 446 -27.86 -3.96 -17.57
CA ARG A 446 -28.87 -3.32 -18.42
C ARG A 446 -28.67 -1.81 -18.41
N ARG A 447 -28.88 -1.19 -19.55
CA ARG A 447 -28.76 0.27 -19.64
C ARG A 447 -29.86 0.95 -18.81
N ALA A 448 -29.44 1.95 -18.04
CA ALA A 448 -30.32 2.91 -17.37
C ALA A 448 -30.05 4.31 -17.90
N GLY A 449 -31.07 5.10 -18.14
CA GLY A 449 -30.94 6.52 -18.49
C GLY A 449 -30.36 7.34 -17.34
N PHE A 450 -29.81 8.51 -17.66
CA PHE A 450 -29.18 9.39 -16.67
C PHE A 450 -30.17 10.03 -15.69
N ASP A 451 -31.48 10.03 -16.05
CA ASP A 451 -32.58 10.65 -15.32
C ASP A 451 -33.69 9.68 -14.87
N GLN A 452 -33.44 8.37 -15.02
CA GLN A 452 -34.42 7.38 -14.61
C GLN A 452 -34.56 7.33 -13.08
N PRO A 453 -35.76 7.33 -12.52
CA PRO A 453 -35.99 7.29 -11.07
C PRO A 453 -35.86 5.85 -10.52
N ILE A 454 -34.73 5.20 -10.77
CA ILE A 454 -34.43 3.84 -10.31
C ILE A 454 -33.09 3.80 -9.62
N GLU A 455 -32.89 2.75 -8.86
CA GLU A 455 -31.57 2.43 -8.32
C GLU A 455 -30.64 1.93 -9.45
N ARG A 456 -29.46 2.54 -9.59
CA ARG A 456 -28.51 2.22 -10.65
C ARG A 456 -27.08 2.56 -10.30
N MET A 457 -26.17 1.89 -10.99
CA MET A 457 -24.73 2.11 -10.88
C MET A 457 -24.24 3.08 -11.95
N VAL A 458 -23.19 3.83 -11.62
CA VAL A 458 -22.44 4.73 -12.53
C VAL A 458 -20.95 4.43 -12.33
N ALA A 459 -20.24 4.02 -13.39
CA ALA A 459 -18.88 3.57 -13.27
C ALA A 459 -17.90 4.38 -14.13
N VAL A 460 -17.49 3.89 -15.30
CA VAL A 460 -16.51 4.54 -16.16
C VAL A 460 -17.09 5.79 -16.85
N GLY A 461 -16.25 6.78 -17.09
CA GLY A 461 -16.60 7.99 -17.82
C GLY A 461 -16.80 9.23 -16.92
N THR A 462 -16.73 10.43 -17.52
CA THR A 462 -17.06 11.70 -16.83
C THR A 462 -18.55 11.98 -17.00
N ILE A 463 -19.39 11.20 -16.34
CA ILE A 463 -20.83 11.24 -16.53
C ILE A 463 -21.62 11.44 -15.23
N GLY A 464 -20.94 11.61 -14.09
CA GLY A 464 -21.59 11.80 -12.79
C GLY A 464 -22.43 13.09 -12.73
N HIS A 465 -22.03 14.14 -13.46
CA HIS A 465 -22.77 15.40 -13.57
C HIS A 465 -24.04 15.31 -14.42
N ASN A 466 -24.25 14.23 -15.17
CA ASN A 466 -25.47 14.02 -15.95
C ASN A 466 -26.56 13.27 -15.17
N GLN A 467 -26.23 12.78 -13.98
CA GLN A 467 -27.10 11.89 -13.21
C GLN A 467 -28.11 12.68 -12.37
N ARG A 468 -29.36 12.29 -12.43
CA ARG A 468 -30.44 12.81 -11.59
C ARG A 468 -31.54 11.77 -11.39
N ASN A 469 -32.33 11.94 -10.35
CA ASN A 469 -33.43 11.07 -9.92
C ASN A 469 -32.98 9.64 -9.48
N GLY A 470 -33.65 9.11 -8.48
CA GLY A 470 -33.41 7.75 -7.96
C GLY A 470 -32.17 7.61 -7.08
N VAL A 471 -31.74 6.38 -6.90
CA VAL A 471 -30.57 6.02 -6.06
C VAL A 471 -29.37 5.71 -6.95
N LEU A 472 -28.29 6.42 -6.74
CA LEU A 472 -27.08 6.33 -7.55
C LEU A 472 -25.93 5.70 -6.77
N HIS A 473 -25.32 4.68 -7.34
CA HIS A 473 -24.10 4.07 -6.83
C HIS A 473 -22.92 4.49 -7.70
N PHE A 474 -22.10 5.44 -7.24
CA PHE A 474 -20.91 5.90 -7.95
C PHE A 474 -19.71 5.01 -7.64
N TRP A 475 -19.10 4.44 -8.69
CA TRP A 475 -17.92 3.61 -8.59
C TRP A 475 -16.90 3.98 -9.66
N GLY A 476 -16.06 5.00 -9.37
CA GLY A 476 -14.96 5.46 -10.21
C GLY A 476 -15.32 6.45 -11.32
N THR A 477 -16.58 6.91 -11.39
CA THR A 477 -17.00 7.94 -12.36
C THR A 477 -16.38 9.30 -12.06
N GLY A 478 -16.17 10.10 -13.11
CA GLY A 478 -15.81 11.50 -12.99
C GLY A 478 -17.00 12.43 -12.96
N VAL A 479 -16.83 13.61 -12.38
CA VAL A 479 -17.82 14.70 -12.33
C VAL A 479 -17.18 15.97 -12.87
N ASP A 480 -17.87 16.63 -13.80
CA ASP A 480 -17.48 17.94 -14.32
C ASP A 480 -18.11 19.05 -13.47
N ALA A 481 -17.27 19.89 -12.87
CA ALA A 481 -17.70 20.96 -11.98
C ALA A 481 -18.46 22.09 -12.69
N GLU A 482 -18.24 22.26 -13.99
CA GLU A 482 -18.86 23.32 -14.79
C GLU A 482 -20.24 22.95 -15.33
N ARG A 483 -20.65 21.68 -15.18
CA ARG A 483 -21.92 21.20 -15.71
C ARG A 483 -22.98 21.04 -14.63
N ASN A 484 -24.17 21.59 -14.89
CA ASN A 484 -25.32 21.52 -14.02
C ASN A 484 -26.25 20.36 -14.45
N PRO A 485 -26.53 19.39 -13.58
CA PRO A 485 -27.41 18.26 -13.89
C PRO A 485 -28.88 18.65 -14.05
N VAL A 486 -29.30 19.80 -13.49
CA VAL A 486 -30.69 20.25 -13.46
C VAL A 486 -30.98 21.21 -14.60
N ASP A 487 -30.10 22.17 -14.83
CA ASP A 487 -30.23 23.18 -15.90
C ASP A 487 -28.94 23.26 -16.72
N PRO A 488 -28.92 22.73 -17.95
CA PRO A 488 -27.76 22.77 -18.83
C PRO A 488 -27.27 24.17 -19.24
N LEU A 489 -28.09 25.18 -19.07
CA LEU A 489 -27.77 26.58 -19.41
C LEU A 489 -27.04 27.30 -18.25
N VAL A 490 -27.08 26.73 -17.06
CA VAL A 490 -26.43 27.27 -15.86
C VAL A 490 -25.12 26.53 -15.62
N ARG A 491 -24.04 27.28 -15.42
CA ARG A 491 -22.74 26.70 -15.05
C ARG A 491 -22.68 26.36 -13.56
N GLY A 492 -21.93 25.33 -13.26
CA GLY A 492 -21.66 24.88 -11.88
C GLY A 492 -22.53 23.71 -11.45
N TYR A 493 -21.86 22.70 -10.89
CA TYR A 493 -22.54 21.49 -10.40
C TYR A 493 -23.41 21.82 -9.18
N VAL A 494 -24.65 21.36 -9.20
CA VAL A 494 -25.57 21.40 -8.07
C VAL A 494 -26.09 20.00 -7.78
N ARG A 495 -26.37 19.69 -6.51
CA ARG A 495 -27.01 18.43 -6.14
C ARG A 495 -28.46 18.41 -6.61
N PRO A 496 -28.88 17.44 -7.45
CA PRO A 496 -30.28 17.29 -7.81
C PRO A 496 -31.12 16.88 -6.58
N ALA A 497 -32.30 17.52 -6.40
CA ALA A 497 -33.12 17.36 -5.21
C ALA A 497 -33.63 15.93 -5.01
N ASP A 498 -34.07 15.27 -6.10
CA ASP A 498 -34.71 13.95 -6.07
C ASP A 498 -33.68 12.80 -6.30
N THR A 499 -32.45 12.99 -5.78
CA THR A 499 -31.34 12.05 -6.02
C THR A 499 -30.65 11.68 -4.73
N GLU A 500 -30.60 10.38 -4.45
CA GLU A 500 -29.78 9.79 -3.39
C GLU A 500 -28.44 9.34 -3.95
N PHE A 501 -27.33 9.70 -3.28
CA PHE A 501 -25.98 9.36 -3.71
C PHE A 501 -25.32 8.40 -2.72
N ASN A 502 -24.92 7.24 -3.21
CA ASN A 502 -24.08 6.26 -2.54
C ASN A 502 -22.73 6.24 -3.27
N VAL A 503 -21.77 7.03 -2.81
CA VAL A 503 -20.45 7.15 -3.46
C VAL A 503 -19.51 6.14 -2.86
N HIS A 504 -19.08 5.13 -3.64
CA HIS A 504 -18.13 4.09 -3.23
C HIS A 504 -16.70 4.44 -3.62
N ALA A 505 -16.52 5.06 -4.78
CA ALA A 505 -15.27 5.59 -5.28
C ALA A 505 -15.51 6.62 -6.38
N LEU A 506 -14.56 7.51 -6.61
CA LEU A 506 -14.59 8.45 -7.73
C LEU A 506 -13.30 8.35 -8.53
N ARG A 507 -13.31 8.83 -9.78
CA ARG A 507 -12.14 8.82 -10.63
C ARG A 507 -10.97 9.62 -10.05
N GLY A 508 -11.25 10.71 -9.34
CA GLY A 508 -10.19 11.52 -8.75
C GLY A 508 -10.68 12.59 -7.79
N PRO A 509 -9.74 13.28 -7.11
CA PRO A 509 -10.04 14.24 -6.04
C PRO A 509 -10.81 15.49 -6.52
N ASN A 510 -10.70 15.89 -7.78
CA ASN A 510 -11.49 17.01 -8.31
C ASN A 510 -12.99 16.69 -8.31
N SER A 511 -13.37 15.48 -8.74
CA SER A 511 -14.76 15.01 -8.68
C SER A 511 -15.28 14.94 -7.24
N ALA A 512 -14.43 14.50 -6.30
CA ALA A 512 -14.79 14.48 -4.88
C ALA A 512 -15.02 15.89 -4.33
N ARG A 513 -14.15 16.83 -4.67
CA ARG A 513 -14.30 18.24 -4.26
C ARG A 513 -15.63 18.84 -4.78
N THR A 514 -15.96 18.58 -6.04
CA THR A 514 -17.20 19.03 -6.65
C THR A 514 -18.43 18.49 -5.93
N LEU A 515 -18.47 17.19 -5.64
CA LEU A 515 -19.60 16.56 -4.97
C LEU A 515 -19.72 16.99 -3.50
N ARG A 516 -18.60 17.11 -2.78
CA ARG A 516 -18.57 17.61 -1.39
C ARG A 516 -19.05 19.05 -1.28
N ALA A 517 -18.64 19.91 -2.22
CA ALA A 517 -19.11 21.30 -2.28
C ALA A 517 -20.63 21.38 -2.49
N ALA A 518 -21.23 20.36 -3.11
CA ALA A 518 -22.67 20.22 -3.29
C ALA A 518 -23.37 19.47 -2.13
N GLY A 519 -22.68 19.21 -1.00
CA GLY A 519 -23.24 18.54 0.18
C GLY A 519 -23.46 17.03 0.01
N ILE A 520 -22.70 16.38 -0.87
CA ILE A 520 -22.74 14.92 -1.06
C ILE A 520 -21.57 14.30 -0.30
N ASP A 521 -21.85 13.28 0.51
CA ASP A 521 -20.81 12.52 1.22
C ASP A 521 -19.98 11.66 0.26
N VAL A 522 -18.64 11.78 0.34
CA VAL A 522 -17.73 11.14 -0.61
C VAL A 522 -16.52 10.59 0.13
N PRO A 523 -16.24 9.27 0.01
CA PRO A 523 -15.03 8.67 0.58
C PRO A 523 -13.78 9.09 -0.21
N ASP A 524 -12.61 9.03 0.45
CA ASP A 524 -11.32 9.26 -0.20
C ASP A 524 -10.80 7.99 -0.89
N ILE A 525 -11.61 7.45 -1.80
CA ILE A 525 -11.29 6.30 -2.64
C ILE A 525 -11.34 6.74 -4.09
N PHE A 526 -10.18 6.69 -4.77
CA PHE A 526 -10.04 7.17 -6.13
C PHE A 526 -9.51 6.10 -7.08
N GLY A 527 -10.03 6.11 -8.31
CA GLY A 527 -9.58 5.24 -9.40
C GLY A 527 -10.64 5.13 -10.49
N ASP A 528 -10.18 4.93 -11.71
CA ASP A 528 -11.06 4.62 -12.83
C ASP A 528 -11.19 3.09 -12.96
N PRO A 529 -12.42 2.53 -13.03
CA PRO A 529 -12.62 1.09 -13.16
C PRO A 529 -11.96 0.45 -14.38
N VAL A 530 -11.56 1.22 -15.38
CA VAL A 530 -10.80 0.72 -16.55
C VAL A 530 -9.49 0.05 -16.13
N TRP A 531 -8.88 0.43 -15.03
CA TRP A 531 -7.70 -0.22 -14.46
C TRP A 531 -7.93 -1.71 -14.11
N MET A 532 -9.21 -2.14 -14.03
CA MET A 532 -9.55 -3.55 -13.77
C MET A 532 -9.60 -4.39 -15.05
N LEU A 533 -9.51 -3.76 -16.24
CA LEU A 533 -9.65 -4.44 -17.53
C LEU A 533 -8.66 -5.60 -17.73
N PRO A 534 -7.36 -5.49 -17.38
CA PRO A 534 -6.41 -6.59 -17.54
C PRO A 534 -6.76 -7.86 -16.73
N ARG A 535 -7.60 -7.75 -15.71
CA ARG A 535 -8.06 -8.91 -14.92
C ARG A 535 -9.02 -9.81 -15.70
N PHE A 536 -9.72 -9.26 -16.65
CA PHE A 536 -10.72 -9.98 -17.49
C PHE A 536 -10.17 -10.32 -18.87
N TRP A 537 -9.29 -9.47 -19.36
CA TRP A 537 -8.57 -9.63 -20.62
C TRP A 537 -7.07 -9.51 -20.35
N PRO A 538 -6.42 -10.60 -19.91
CA PRO A 538 -4.95 -10.61 -19.87
C PRO A 538 -4.45 -10.37 -21.29
N MET A 539 -3.72 -9.27 -21.46
CA MET A 539 -3.14 -8.94 -22.77
C MET A 539 -2.14 -10.03 -23.14
N LYS A 540 -2.40 -10.73 -24.24
CA LYS A 540 -1.36 -11.50 -24.90
C LYS A 540 -0.30 -10.51 -25.38
N GLU A 541 0.97 -10.90 -25.33
CA GLU A 541 2.01 -10.12 -25.98
C GLU A 541 1.59 -9.87 -27.44
N VAL A 542 1.33 -8.61 -27.73
CA VAL A 542 1.01 -8.15 -29.09
C VAL A 542 2.28 -7.52 -29.61
N GLU A 543 2.69 -7.94 -30.80
CA GLU A 543 3.81 -7.33 -31.50
C GLU A 543 3.56 -5.82 -31.65
N LYS A 544 4.48 -5.01 -31.13
CA LYS A 544 4.37 -3.55 -31.22
C LYS A 544 4.74 -3.12 -32.64
N THR A 545 3.76 -2.61 -33.35
CA THR A 545 3.93 -2.14 -34.75
C THR A 545 4.19 -0.65 -34.85
N HIS A 546 4.06 0.10 -33.73
CA HIS A 546 4.24 1.56 -33.68
C HIS A 546 4.96 1.94 -32.38
N ASP A 547 5.89 2.89 -32.46
CA ASP A 547 6.63 3.40 -31.31
C ASP A 547 5.77 4.32 -30.41
N LEU A 548 4.77 4.99 -31.00
CA LEU A 548 3.86 5.89 -30.30
C LEU A 548 2.45 5.76 -30.85
N GLY A 549 1.48 5.56 -29.96
CA GLY A 549 0.05 5.66 -30.24
C GLY A 549 -0.53 6.94 -29.62
N VAL A 550 -1.27 7.72 -30.40
CA VAL A 550 -2.00 8.90 -29.93
C VAL A 550 -3.50 8.62 -30.02
N ILE A 551 -4.19 8.74 -28.88
CA ILE A 551 -5.65 8.62 -28.82
C ILE A 551 -6.22 10.04 -28.75
N LEU A 552 -7.01 10.40 -29.76
CA LEU A 552 -7.66 11.72 -29.90
C LEU A 552 -9.07 11.72 -29.31
#